data_cd9407f6e2bf4e545370c763830cab9f
#
_entry.id   cd9407f6e2bf4e545370c763830cab9f
#
_cell.length_a   1.000
_cell.length_b   1.000
_cell.length_c   1.000
_cell.angle_alpha   90.00
_cell.angle_beta   90.00
_cell.angle_gamma   90.00
#
_symmetry.space_group_name_H-M   'P 1'
#
loop_
_entity.id
_entity.type
_entity.pdbx_description
1 polymer ?
#
loop_
_entity_poly.entity_id
_entity_poly.type
_entity_poly.pdbx_seq_one_letter_code
_entity_poly.pdbx_strand_id
1 'polypeptide(L)'
;MTRLELIQKIENRKKQLNITMENLAKLSGLGIRTINRLFAYDDVKFSTIEKVTNLLGLDFAGNEVIPLKELEKQRAKEKAIFMASLVQSTSALEVQGLDKNSLDKIISKFEKEFLQGQYKNRLWVA
;
A
#
# COMPACT_ATOMS: atom_id res chain seq x y z
N MET A 1 13.70 5.24 22.79
CA MET A 1 13.26 4.32 21.73
C MET A 1 14.37 3.36 21.40
N THR A 2 14.12 2.07 21.51
CA THR A 2 15.08 1.05 21.13
C THR A 2 14.74 0.53 19.72
N ARG A 3 15.71 -0.13 19.10
CA ARG A 3 15.49 -0.77 17.80
C ARG A 3 14.40 -1.84 17.89
N LEU A 4 14.37 -2.58 18.98
CA LEU A 4 13.35 -3.60 19.22
C LEU A 4 11.94 -2.99 19.23
N GLU A 5 11.76 -1.88 19.93
CA GLU A 5 10.48 -1.17 20.00
C GLU A 5 10.04 -0.68 18.62
N LEU A 6 10.97 -0.13 17.86
CA LEU A 6 10.68 0.34 16.49
C LEU A 6 10.20 -0.80 15.61
N ILE A 7 10.92 -1.91 15.61
CA ILE A 7 10.57 -3.07 14.76
C ILE A 7 9.23 -3.66 15.18
N GLN A 8 8.94 -3.70 16.48
CA GLN A 8 7.63 -4.15 16.96
C GLN A 8 6.50 -3.25 16.49
N LYS A 9 6.70 -1.94 16.47
CA LYS A 9 5.71 -0.99 15.95
C LYS A 9 5.49 -1.19 14.46
N ILE A 10 6.56 -1.41 13.70
CA ILE A 10 6.49 -1.70 12.27
C ILE A 10 5.71 -3.00 12.04
N GLU A 11 6.02 -4.04 12.80
CA GLU A 11 5.35 -5.33 12.69
C GLU A 11 3.87 -5.24 13.01
N ASN A 12 3.50 -4.51 14.07
CA ASN A 12 2.11 -4.30 14.43
C ASN A 12 1.34 -3.58 13.33
N ARG A 13 1.95 -2.55 12.75
CA ARG A 13 1.33 -1.80 11.66
C ARG A 13 1.11 -2.69 10.43
N LYS A 14 2.11 -3.49 10.10
CA LYS A 14 2.03 -4.45 9.00
C LYS A 14 0.85 -5.42 9.21
N LYS A 15 0.69 -5.95 10.42
CA LYS A 15 -0.40 -6.85 10.77
C LYS A 15 -1.75 -6.17 10.67
N GLN A 16 -1.87 -4.95 11.16
CA GLN A 16 -3.11 -4.17 11.09
C GLN A 16 -3.57 -3.96 9.64
N LEU A 17 -2.62 -3.78 8.73
CA LEU A 17 -2.89 -3.57 7.31
C LEU A 17 -3.02 -4.88 6.53
N ASN A 18 -2.69 -6.02 7.13
CA ASN A 18 -2.70 -7.33 6.46
C ASN A 18 -1.77 -7.39 5.25
N ILE A 19 -0.61 -6.74 5.33
CA ILE A 19 0.38 -6.77 4.26
C ILE A 19 1.28 -7.99 4.48
N THR A 20 1.48 -8.78 3.43
CA THR A 20 2.42 -9.91 3.47
C THR A 20 3.86 -9.42 3.40
N MET A 21 4.79 -10.25 3.83
CA MET A 21 6.23 -9.94 3.72
C MET A 21 6.64 -9.70 2.27
N GLU A 22 6.12 -10.50 1.36
CA GLU A 22 6.41 -10.39 -0.07
C GLU A 22 5.91 -9.06 -0.64
N ASN A 23 4.68 -8.67 -0.32
CA ASN A 23 4.13 -7.42 -0.80
C ASN A 23 4.80 -6.22 -0.14
N LEU A 24 5.15 -6.34 1.14
CA LEU A 24 5.92 -5.29 1.81
C LEU A 24 7.25 -5.04 1.09
N ALA A 25 7.96 -6.12 0.74
CA ALA A 25 9.22 -6.03 0.00
C ALA A 25 9.02 -5.35 -1.35
N LYS A 26 8.05 -5.80 -2.13
CA LYS A 26 7.79 -5.25 -3.47
C LYS A 26 7.37 -3.78 -3.41
N LEU A 27 6.45 -3.44 -2.51
CA LEU A 27 5.95 -2.06 -2.39
C LEU A 27 7.00 -1.09 -1.87
N SER A 28 7.90 -1.55 -1.01
CA SER A 28 9.00 -0.72 -0.50
C SER A 28 10.20 -0.67 -1.43
N GLY A 29 10.21 -1.48 -2.48
CA GLY A 29 11.33 -1.56 -3.40
C GLY A 29 12.56 -2.25 -2.82
N LEU A 30 12.34 -3.13 -1.83
CA LEU A 30 13.42 -3.86 -1.15
C LEU A 30 13.33 -5.35 -1.49
N GLY A 31 14.46 -6.06 -1.38
CA GLY A 31 14.47 -7.50 -1.53
C GLY A 31 13.82 -8.20 -0.35
N ILE A 32 13.24 -9.36 -0.57
CA ILE A 32 12.60 -10.15 0.51
C ILE A 32 13.61 -10.51 1.61
N ARG A 33 14.85 -10.73 1.24
CA ARG A 33 15.92 -11.03 2.20
C ARG A 33 16.15 -9.86 3.16
N THR A 34 16.15 -8.64 2.65
CA THR A 34 16.30 -7.43 3.46
C THR A 34 15.13 -7.27 4.42
N ILE A 35 13.92 -7.53 3.97
CA ILE A 35 12.72 -7.48 4.80
C ILE A 35 12.78 -8.56 5.89
N ASN A 36 13.18 -9.77 5.55
CA ASN A 36 13.33 -10.85 6.53
C ASN A 36 14.37 -10.50 7.60
N ARG A 37 15.48 -9.87 7.20
CA ARG A 37 16.50 -9.43 8.14
C ARG A 37 15.96 -8.35 9.08
N LEU A 38 15.17 -7.42 8.57
CA LEU A 38 14.54 -6.39 9.39
C LEU A 38 13.72 -7.01 10.53
N PHE A 39 12.86 -7.96 10.19
CA PHE A 39 11.97 -8.59 11.18
C PHE A 39 12.68 -9.66 12.03
N ALA A 40 13.89 -10.05 11.66
CA ALA A 40 14.76 -10.91 12.48
C ALA A 40 15.63 -10.08 13.45
N TYR A 41 15.41 -8.78 13.52
CA TYR A 41 16.14 -7.82 14.36
C TYR A 41 17.64 -7.74 14.01
N ASP A 42 18.01 -8.08 12.77
CA ASP A 42 19.37 -7.90 12.28
C ASP A 42 19.63 -6.42 11.99
N ASP A 43 20.90 -6.06 11.88
CA ASP A 43 21.26 -4.72 11.45
C ASP A 43 20.88 -4.51 10.01
N VAL A 44 20.16 -3.43 9.75
CA VAL A 44 19.76 -3.02 8.41
C VAL A 44 20.12 -1.56 8.20
N LYS A 45 20.21 -1.16 6.95
CA LYS A 45 20.51 0.23 6.60
C LYS A 45 19.38 1.16 7.06
N PHE A 46 19.74 2.38 7.40
CA PHE A 46 18.77 3.42 7.74
C PHE A 46 17.74 3.62 6.61
N SER A 47 18.21 3.57 5.35
CA SER A 47 17.33 3.70 4.20
C SER A 47 16.26 2.59 4.12
N THR A 48 16.57 1.40 4.64
CA THR A 48 15.60 0.31 4.73
C THR A 48 14.47 0.68 5.69
N ILE A 49 14.81 1.18 6.88
CA ILE A 49 13.83 1.65 7.87
C ILE A 49 12.97 2.76 7.27
N GLU A 50 13.61 3.71 6.60
CA GLU A 50 12.93 4.84 5.97
C GLU A 50 11.87 4.39 4.96
N LYS A 51 12.25 3.50 4.06
CA LYS A 51 11.35 3.00 3.02
C LYS A 51 10.15 2.25 3.61
N VAL A 52 10.40 1.42 4.61
CA VAL A 52 9.34 0.62 5.24
C VAL A 52 8.41 1.52 6.06
N THR A 53 8.93 2.40 6.88
CA THR A 53 8.11 3.31 7.70
C THR A 53 7.29 4.25 6.84
N ASN A 54 7.88 4.80 5.78
CA ASN A 54 7.16 5.67 4.84
C ASN A 54 5.99 4.94 4.19
N LEU A 55 6.20 3.71 3.74
CA LEU A 55 5.13 2.91 3.14
C LEU A 55 3.98 2.69 4.12
N LEU A 56 4.30 2.45 5.38
CA LEU A 56 3.32 2.12 6.41
C LEU A 56 2.69 3.35 7.08
N GLY A 57 3.06 4.55 6.65
CA GLY A 57 2.52 5.78 7.23
C GLY A 57 3.05 6.07 8.64
N LEU A 58 4.29 5.68 8.91
CA LEU A 58 4.96 5.87 10.20
C LEU A 58 6.15 6.81 10.05
N ASP A 59 6.56 7.42 11.17
CA ASP A 59 7.83 8.14 11.24
C ASP A 59 8.98 7.18 11.62
N PHE A 60 10.19 7.72 11.77
CA PHE A 60 11.38 6.91 12.12
C PHE A 60 11.30 6.25 13.50
N ALA A 61 10.47 6.79 14.38
CA ALA A 61 10.27 6.21 15.70
C ALA A 61 9.14 5.16 15.69
N GLY A 62 8.52 4.93 14.55
CA GLY A 62 7.41 4.01 14.40
C GLY A 62 6.08 4.59 14.85
N ASN A 63 6.00 5.89 15.05
CA ASN A 63 4.75 6.56 15.42
C ASN A 63 3.90 6.84 14.20
N GLU A 64 2.59 6.78 14.37
CA GLU A 64 1.64 7.00 13.29
C GLU A 64 1.73 8.46 12.80
N VAL A 65 1.98 8.63 11.50
CA VAL A 65 1.92 9.91 10.80
C VAL A 65 0.64 10.00 9.99
N ILE A 66 0.30 8.90 9.33
CA ILE A 66 -0.94 8.80 8.55
C ILE A 66 -1.86 7.81 9.27
N PRO A 67 -3.08 8.20 9.65
CA PRO A 67 -4.03 7.27 10.28
C PRO A 67 -4.27 6.04 9.41
N LEU A 68 -4.46 4.90 10.05
CA LEU A 68 -4.61 3.61 9.38
C LEU A 68 -5.66 3.65 8.27
N LYS A 69 -6.85 4.16 8.57
CA LYS A 69 -7.95 4.23 7.61
C LYS A 69 -7.62 5.17 6.45
N GLU A 70 -6.93 6.27 6.73
CA GLU A 70 -6.51 7.20 5.70
C GLU A 70 -5.49 6.58 4.76
N LEU A 71 -4.54 5.82 5.30
CA LEU A 71 -3.54 5.11 4.53
C LEU A 71 -4.21 4.08 3.60
N GLU A 72 -5.16 3.32 4.12
CA GLU A 72 -5.93 2.36 3.33
C GLU A 72 -6.73 3.05 2.24
N LYS A 73 -7.33 4.18 2.54
CA LYS A 73 -8.10 4.97 1.59
C LYS A 73 -7.24 5.52 0.45
N GLN A 74 -6.05 6.03 0.78
CA GLN A 74 -5.09 6.50 -0.23
C GLN A 74 -4.68 5.35 -1.15
N ARG A 75 -4.40 4.19 -0.59
CA ARG A 75 -4.03 3.00 -1.37
C ARG A 75 -5.17 2.53 -2.27
N ALA A 76 -6.40 2.50 -1.74
CA ALA A 76 -7.58 2.12 -2.51
C ALA A 76 -7.80 3.06 -3.70
N LYS A 77 -7.58 4.34 -3.50
CA LYS A 77 -7.69 5.34 -4.56
C LYS A 77 -6.63 5.12 -5.64
N GLU A 78 -5.39 4.87 -5.26
CA GLU A 78 -4.33 4.58 -6.23
C GLU A 78 -4.66 3.34 -7.07
N LYS A 79 -5.11 2.28 -6.40
CA LYS A 79 -5.52 1.04 -7.08
C LYS A 79 -6.71 1.28 -8.00
N ALA A 80 -7.69 2.05 -7.54
CA ALA A 80 -8.88 2.37 -8.33
C ALA A 80 -8.54 3.16 -9.59
N ILE A 81 -7.64 4.13 -9.47
CA ILE A 81 -7.17 4.93 -10.60
C ILE A 81 -6.46 4.04 -11.62
N PHE A 82 -5.62 3.13 -11.17
CA PHE A 82 -4.93 2.19 -12.04
C PHE A 82 -5.93 1.31 -12.79
N MET A 83 -6.91 0.74 -12.09
CA MET A 83 -7.94 -0.11 -12.71
C MET A 83 -8.78 0.68 -13.71
N ALA A 84 -9.15 1.90 -13.36
CA ALA A 84 -9.93 2.77 -14.25
C ALA A 84 -9.12 3.12 -15.50
N SER A 85 -7.82 3.32 -15.40
CA SER A 85 -6.98 3.60 -16.55
C SER A 85 -6.92 2.41 -17.53
N LEU A 86 -6.94 1.18 -17.01
CA LEU A 86 -7.01 -0.01 -17.85
C LEU A 86 -8.34 -0.08 -18.62
N VAL A 87 -9.45 0.20 -17.95
CA VAL A 87 -10.78 0.23 -18.57
C VAL A 87 -10.85 1.32 -19.64
N GLN A 88 -10.36 2.50 -19.31
CA GLN A 88 -10.36 3.63 -20.26
C GLN A 88 -9.52 3.33 -21.49
N SER A 89 -8.36 2.71 -21.30
CA SER A 89 -7.48 2.31 -22.40
C SER A 89 -8.17 1.34 -23.34
N THR A 90 -8.88 0.34 -22.79
CA THR A 90 -9.63 -0.64 -23.56
C THR A 90 -10.78 0.01 -24.33
N SER A 91 -11.53 0.89 -23.66
CA SER A 91 -12.65 1.60 -24.28
C SER A 91 -12.20 2.51 -25.40
N ALA A 92 -11.06 3.17 -25.26
CA ALA A 92 -10.52 4.07 -26.28
C ALA A 92 -10.15 3.33 -27.56
N LEU A 93 -9.81 2.06 -27.47
CA LEU A 93 -9.52 1.23 -28.66
C LEU A 93 -10.78 0.92 -29.48
N GLU A 94 -11.94 0.89 -28.83
CA GLU A 94 -13.19 0.53 -29.49
C GLU A 94 -13.88 1.72 -30.12
N VAL A 95 -14.14 2.78 -29.38
CA VAL A 95 -14.93 3.90 -29.88
C VAL A 95 -14.42 5.25 -29.39
N GLN A 96 -14.46 5.46 -28.08
CA GLN A 96 -14.20 6.76 -27.48
C GLN A 96 -13.78 6.57 -26.02
N GLY A 97 -12.91 7.44 -25.53
CA GLY A 97 -12.57 7.47 -24.13
C GLY A 97 -13.79 7.82 -23.28
N LEU A 98 -13.75 7.44 -22.00
CA LEU A 98 -14.81 7.78 -21.07
C LEU A 98 -14.73 9.28 -20.72
N ASP A 99 -15.88 9.91 -20.52
CA ASP A 99 -15.90 11.28 -20.03
C ASP A 99 -15.50 11.30 -18.54
N LYS A 100 -15.23 12.51 -18.03
CA LYS A 100 -14.77 12.71 -16.66
C LYS A 100 -15.74 12.15 -15.62
N ASN A 101 -17.05 12.37 -15.82
CA ASN A 101 -18.06 11.92 -14.87
C ASN A 101 -18.15 10.40 -14.82
N SER A 102 -18.11 9.74 -15.96
CA SER A 102 -18.11 8.28 -16.04
C SER A 102 -16.85 7.69 -15.45
N LEU A 103 -15.70 8.33 -15.69
CA LEU A 103 -14.43 7.90 -15.13
C LEU A 103 -14.42 8.02 -13.62
N ASP A 104 -14.93 9.12 -13.07
CA ASP A 104 -15.01 9.34 -11.62
C ASP A 104 -15.91 8.30 -10.95
N LYS A 105 -17.00 7.91 -11.60
CA LYS A 105 -17.90 6.86 -11.10
C LYS A 105 -17.19 5.50 -11.07
N ILE A 106 -16.42 5.19 -12.10
CA ILE A 106 -15.65 3.94 -12.16
C ILE A 106 -14.60 3.92 -11.06
N ILE A 107 -13.88 5.01 -10.86
CA ILE A 107 -12.87 5.14 -9.79
C ILE A 107 -13.54 4.93 -8.42
N SER A 108 -14.67 5.59 -8.17
CA SER A 108 -15.40 5.45 -6.90
C SER A 108 -15.86 4.02 -6.66
N LYS A 109 -16.31 3.34 -7.69
CA LYS A 109 -16.74 1.94 -7.60
C LYS A 109 -15.57 1.03 -7.24
N PHE A 110 -14.44 1.15 -7.93
CA PHE A 110 -13.26 0.34 -7.61
C PHE A 110 -12.72 0.66 -6.22
N GLU A 111 -12.73 1.93 -5.81
CA GLU A 111 -12.31 2.33 -4.48
C GLU A 111 -13.11 1.60 -3.40
N LYS A 112 -14.42 1.53 -3.54
CA LYS A 112 -15.28 0.76 -2.63
C LYS A 112 -14.93 -0.72 -2.62
N GLU A 113 -14.69 -1.30 -3.80
CA GLU A 113 -14.35 -2.72 -3.93
C GLU A 113 -13.04 -3.05 -3.21
N PHE A 114 -12.07 -2.16 -3.26
CA PHE A 114 -10.79 -2.35 -2.55
C PHE A 114 -10.90 -2.11 -1.04
N LEU A 115 -11.80 -1.26 -0.59
CA LEU A 115 -11.96 -0.97 0.84
C LEU A 115 -12.89 -1.96 1.56
N GLN A 116 -13.98 -2.36 0.92
CA GLN A 116 -15.05 -3.12 1.58
C GLN A 116 -15.58 -4.29 0.76
N GLY A 117 -15.21 -4.41 -0.51
CA GLY A 117 -15.79 -5.36 -1.43
C GLY A 117 -14.89 -6.55 -1.75
N GLN A 118 -15.07 -7.05 -2.97
CA GLN A 118 -14.43 -8.29 -3.43
C GLN A 118 -12.91 -8.19 -3.57
N TYR A 119 -12.36 -6.97 -3.69
CA TYR A 119 -10.92 -6.77 -3.86
C TYR A 119 -10.22 -6.35 -2.56
N LYS A 120 -10.86 -6.47 -1.42
CA LYS A 120 -10.29 -6.05 -0.14
C LYS A 120 -8.97 -6.73 0.17
N ASN A 121 -8.86 -8.03 -0.07
CA ASN A 121 -7.62 -8.78 0.15
C ASN A 121 -6.53 -8.50 -0.89
N ARG A 122 -6.82 -7.68 -1.90
CA ARG A 122 -5.85 -7.27 -2.91
C ARG A 122 -5.39 -5.83 -2.74
N LEU A 123 -5.84 -5.16 -1.70
CA LEU A 123 -5.51 -3.75 -1.47
C LEU A 123 -4.00 -3.52 -1.46
N TRP A 124 -3.27 -4.37 -0.76
CA TRP A 124 -1.82 -4.24 -0.60
C TRP A 124 -1.01 -5.19 -1.48
N VAL A 125 -1.63 -5.77 -2.47
CA VAL A 125 -0.92 -6.55 -3.49
C VAL A 125 -0.20 -5.58 -4.42
N ALA A 126 1.10 -5.83 -4.61
CA ALA A 126 1.95 -4.97 -5.44
C ALA A 126 1.58 -5.03 -6.92
#